data_44ee90a313680b42bc74bb1a87713779
#
_entry.id   44ee90a313680b42bc74bb1a87713779
#
_cell.length_a   1.000
_cell.length_b   1.000
_cell.length_c   1.000
_cell.angle_alpha   90.00
_cell.angle_beta   90.00
_cell.angle_gamma   90.00
#
_symmetry.space_group_name_H-M   'P 1'
#
loop_
_entity.id
_entity.type
_entity.pdbx_description
1 polymer ?
#
loop_
_entity_poly.entity_id
_entity_poly.type
_entity_poly.pdbx_seq_one_letter_code
_entity_poly.pdbx_strand_id
1 'polypeptide(L)'
;MNKDAARLVLVVEDDVSVRRPLVKFLEMHGFSVITAETADEGQEAVRKNRVAAAVVDLRLRRGSGRDVVASMPADVPVIIFSGVPSESAELERLRARTHLIEKPYSLVLLVETLEEMLSETSQNLHP
;
A
#
# COMPACT_ATOMS: atom_id res chain seq x y z
N MET A 1 15.84 10.91 15.63
CA MET A 1 15.47 9.98 14.56
C MET A 1 13.96 10.03 14.31
N ASN A 2 13.57 10.15 13.10
CA ASN A 2 12.15 10.25 12.76
C ASN A 2 11.58 8.86 12.42
N LYS A 3 10.92 8.26 13.38
CA LYS A 3 10.30 6.93 13.21
C LYS A 3 9.19 6.98 12.15
N ASP A 4 8.49 8.11 12.06
CA ASP A 4 7.35 8.26 11.16
C ASP A 4 7.77 8.18 9.71
N ALA A 5 8.92 8.75 9.36
CA ALA A 5 9.42 8.67 8.00
C ALA A 5 9.74 7.24 7.58
N ALA A 6 10.23 6.40 8.51
CA ALA A 6 10.59 5.02 8.23
C ALA A 6 9.36 4.12 8.08
N ARG A 7 8.21 4.56 8.58
CA ARG A 7 6.98 3.78 8.55
C ARG A 7 5.85 4.52 7.84
N LEU A 8 6.19 5.33 6.85
CA LEU A 8 5.20 6.08 6.09
C LEU A 8 4.54 5.16 5.07
N VAL A 9 3.23 5.03 5.16
CA VAL A 9 2.42 4.20 4.27
C VAL A 9 1.51 5.07 3.42
N LEU A 10 1.51 4.83 2.12
CA LEU A 10 0.57 5.46 1.21
C LEU A 10 -0.66 4.57 1.08
N VAL A 11 -1.83 5.13 1.35
CA VAL A 11 -3.11 4.43 1.17
C VAL A 11 -3.85 5.08 0.01
N VAL A 12 -4.10 4.31 -1.04
CA VAL A 12 -4.84 4.79 -2.22
C VAL A 12 -6.20 4.10 -2.24
N GLU A 13 -7.22 4.84 -1.89
CA GLU A 13 -8.59 4.33 -1.79
C GLU A 13 -9.57 5.50 -1.87
N ASP A 14 -10.50 5.44 -2.80
CA ASP A 14 -11.47 6.54 -2.99
C ASP A 14 -12.72 6.42 -2.10
N ASP A 15 -13.02 5.24 -1.58
CA ASP A 15 -14.18 5.03 -0.71
C ASP A 15 -13.81 5.41 0.74
N VAL A 16 -14.40 6.48 1.23
CA VAL A 16 -14.10 6.98 2.56
C VAL A 16 -14.48 5.97 3.66
N SER A 17 -15.50 5.15 3.43
CA SER A 17 -15.91 4.15 4.42
C SER A 17 -14.90 3.02 4.56
N VAL A 18 -14.10 2.78 3.54
CA VAL A 18 -13.00 1.81 3.57
C VAL A 18 -11.73 2.49 4.07
N ARG A 19 -11.46 3.69 3.57
CA ARG A 19 -10.21 4.40 3.86
C ARG A 19 -10.06 4.80 5.33
N ARG A 20 -11.10 5.38 5.92
CA ARG A 20 -11.00 5.89 7.30
C ARG A 20 -10.64 4.82 8.34
N PRO A 21 -11.33 3.69 8.38
CA PRO A 21 -10.96 2.64 9.35
C PRO A 21 -9.56 2.10 9.10
N LEU A 22 -9.18 1.97 7.85
CA LEU A 22 -7.85 1.49 7.49
C LEU A 22 -6.76 2.43 7.98
N VAL A 23 -6.92 3.73 7.72
CA VAL A 23 -5.94 4.73 8.16
C VAL A 23 -5.82 4.71 9.68
N LYS A 24 -6.95 4.72 10.37
CA LYS A 24 -6.96 4.73 11.82
C LYS A 24 -6.25 3.49 12.40
N PHE A 25 -6.53 2.33 11.82
CA PHE A 25 -5.93 1.09 12.28
C PHE A 25 -4.41 1.10 12.07
N LEU A 26 -3.96 1.59 10.91
CA LEU A 26 -2.52 1.72 10.64
C LEU A 26 -1.86 2.68 11.63
N GLU A 27 -2.48 3.82 11.89
CA GLU A 27 -1.94 4.79 12.83
C GLU A 27 -1.85 4.22 14.25
N MET A 28 -2.83 3.41 14.64
CA MET A 28 -2.81 2.74 15.94
C MET A 28 -1.65 1.76 16.07
N HIS A 29 -1.14 1.27 14.95
CA HIS A 29 0.00 0.34 14.94
C HIS A 29 1.34 1.04 14.66
N GLY A 30 1.37 2.36 14.80
CA GLY A 30 2.62 3.12 14.72
C GLY A 30 3.04 3.56 13.33
N PHE A 31 2.14 3.44 12.34
CA PHE A 31 2.43 3.93 11.00
C PHE A 31 2.02 5.38 10.84
N SER A 32 2.77 6.13 10.06
CA SER A 32 2.31 7.40 9.55
C SER A 32 1.66 7.13 8.20
N VAL A 33 0.59 7.84 7.88
CA VAL A 33 -0.20 7.54 6.67
C VAL A 33 -0.42 8.80 5.86
N ILE A 34 -0.22 8.68 4.55
CA ILE A 34 -0.70 9.67 3.59
C ILE A 34 -1.73 8.97 2.71
N THR A 35 -2.74 9.71 2.29
CA THR A 35 -3.86 9.13 1.54
C THR A 35 -3.96 9.77 0.17
N ALA A 36 -4.54 9.01 -0.77
CA ALA A 36 -4.87 9.50 -2.09
C ALA A 36 -6.20 8.87 -2.51
N GLU A 37 -7.03 9.63 -3.21
CA GLU A 37 -8.33 9.16 -3.67
C GLU A 37 -8.34 8.88 -5.17
N THR A 38 -7.33 9.34 -5.89
CA THR A 38 -7.21 9.14 -7.33
C THR A 38 -5.83 8.62 -7.68
N ALA A 39 -5.69 8.08 -8.88
CA ALA A 39 -4.39 7.62 -9.35
C ALA A 39 -3.38 8.78 -9.43
N ASP A 40 -3.83 9.95 -9.91
CA ASP A 40 -2.96 11.12 -9.99
C ASP A 40 -2.44 11.55 -8.63
N GLU A 41 -3.32 11.60 -7.63
CA GLU A 41 -2.91 11.93 -6.27
C GLU A 41 -1.93 10.90 -5.72
N GLY A 42 -2.18 9.62 -6.01
CA GLY A 42 -1.30 8.55 -5.57
C GLY A 42 0.09 8.67 -6.18
N GLN A 43 0.16 8.92 -7.48
CA GLN A 43 1.44 9.11 -8.16
C GLN A 43 2.18 10.34 -7.66
N GLU A 44 1.45 11.42 -7.39
CA GLU A 44 2.03 12.64 -6.82
C GLU A 44 2.62 12.37 -5.44
N ALA A 45 1.90 11.61 -4.61
CA ALA A 45 2.38 11.24 -3.27
C ALA A 45 3.68 10.42 -3.36
N VAL A 46 3.77 9.51 -4.32
CA VAL A 46 4.99 8.71 -4.55
C VAL A 46 6.16 9.62 -4.92
N ARG A 47 5.91 10.62 -5.79
CA ARG A 47 6.98 11.53 -6.22
C ARG A 47 7.49 12.42 -5.11
N LYS A 48 6.59 12.85 -4.22
CA LYS A 48 6.92 13.84 -3.19
C LYS A 48 7.40 13.25 -1.88
N ASN A 49 7.20 11.95 -1.68
CA ASN A 49 7.49 11.31 -0.40
C ASN A 49 8.24 10.01 -0.60
N ARG A 50 9.08 9.69 0.37
CA ARG A 50 9.71 8.38 0.41
C ARG A 50 8.81 7.48 1.25
N VAL A 51 7.96 6.72 0.60
CA VAL A 51 7.04 5.83 1.32
C VAL A 51 7.74 4.50 1.62
N ALA A 52 7.45 3.95 2.80
CA ALA A 52 7.99 2.67 3.20
C ALA A 52 7.18 1.52 2.60
N ALA A 53 5.90 1.76 2.33
CA ALA A 53 5.00 0.76 1.76
C ALA A 53 3.76 1.46 1.23
N ALA A 54 2.96 0.74 0.45
CA ALA A 54 1.69 1.26 -0.05
C ALA A 54 0.59 0.21 0.04
N VAL A 55 -0.63 0.67 0.26
CA VAL A 55 -1.84 -0.14 0.21
C VAL A 55 -2.71 0.48 -0.87
N VAL A 56 -2.97 -0.23 -1.95
CA VAL A 56 -3.56 0.34 -3.15
C VAL A 56 -4.77 -0.46 -3.61
N ASP A 57 -5.91 0.23 -3.76
CA ASP A 57 -7.08 -0.32 -4.42
C ASP A 57 -6.88 -0.15 -5.92
N LEU A 58 -7.04 -1.23 -6.67
CA LEU A 58 -6.89 -1.18 -8.13
C LEU A 58 -8.01 -0.42 -8.81
N ARG A 59 -9.22 -0.50 -8.27
CA ARG A 59 -10.40 0.12 -8.89
C ARG A 59 -10.74 1.43 -8.21
N LEU A 60 -10.32 2.51 -8.84
CA LEU A 60 -10.62 3.86 -8.38
C LEU A 60 -11.62 4.48 -9.35
N ARG A 61 -12.39 5.46 -8.88
CA ARG A 61 -13.32 6.20 -9.74
C ARG A 61 -12.56 7.02 -10.77
N ARG A 62 -11.36 7.51 -10.40
CA ARG A 62 -10.53 8.31 -11.29
C ARG A 62 -9.15 7.69 -11.40
N GLY A 63 -8.91 7.09 -12.53
CA GLY A 63 -7.67 6.41 -12.82
C GLY A 63 -7.65 4.99 -12.27
N SER A 64 -6.53 4.35 -12.40
CA SER A 64 -6.35 2.97 -11.95
C SER A 64 -5.25 2.89 -10.91
N GLY A 65 -5.46 2.07 -9.89
CA GLY A 65 -4.42 1.76 -8.92
C GLY A 65 -3.18 1.15 -9.58
N ARG A 66 -3.34 0.52 -10.74
CA ARG A 66 -2.20 -0.02 -11.50
C ARG A 66 -1.17 1.06 -11.81
N ASP A 67 -1.63 2.27 -12.14
CA ASP A 67 -0.71 3.37 -12.47
C ASP A 67 0.09 3.79 -11.25
N VAL A 68 -0.53 3.75 -10.06
CA VAL A 68 0.18 4.06 -8.82
C VAL A 68 1.24 2.98 -8.55
N VAL A 69 0.86 1.72 -8.67
CA VAL A 69 1.79 0.60 -8.46
C VAL A 69 2.97 0.70 -9.44
N ALA A 70 2.69 1.04 -10.70
CA ALA A 70 3.73 1.19 -11.70
C ALA A 70 4.73 2.32 -11.38
N SER A 71 4.28 3.33 -10.64
CA SER A 71 5.14 4.46 -10.27
C SER A 71 5.95 4.20 -9.00
N MET A 72 5.66 3.11 -8.29
CA MET A 72 6.37 2.78 -7.04
C MET A 72 7.75 2.22 -7.34
N PRO A 73 8.76 2.56 -6.53
CA PRO A 73 10.05 1.90 -6.63
C PRO A 73 9.89 0.38 -6.46
N ALA A 74 10.64 -0.39 -7.22
CA ALA A 74 10.47 -1.84 -7.28
C ALA A 74 10.70 -2.55 -5.94
N ASP A 75 11.51 -1.95 -5.07
CA ASP A 75 11.83 -2.53 -3.77
C ASP A 75 10.85 -2.17 -2.66
N VAL A 76 9.89 -1.29 -2.92
CA VAL A 76 8.90 -0.87 -1.92
C VAL A 76 7.77 -1.89 -1.88
N PRO A 77 7.45 -2.44 -0.70
CA PRO A 77 6.33 -3.38 -0.59
C PRO A 77 4.99 -2.73 -0.90
N VAL A 78 4.16 -3.45 -1.64
CA VAL A 78 2.82 -2.99 -2.00
C VAL A 78 1.81 -4.08 -1.66
N ILE A 79 0.77 -3.70 -0.94
CA ILE A 79 -0.40 -4.55 -0.77
C ILE A 79 -1.47 -4.03 -1.71
N ILE A 80 -1.94 -4.91 -2.57
CA ILE A 80 -3.05 -4.60 -3.48
C ILE A 80 -4.29 -5.22 -2.89
N PHE A 81 -5.34 -4.43 -2.69
CA PHE A 81 -6.61 -4.99 -2.29
C PHE A 81 -7.64 -4.72 -3.38
N SER A 82 -8.45 -5.74 -3.66
CA SER A 82 -9.33 -5.71 -4.81
C SER A 82 -10.48 -6.68 -4.64
N GLY A 83 -11.63 -6.31 -5.21
CA GLY A 83 -12.76 -7.23 -5.34
C GLY A 83 -12.67 -8.12 -6.57
N VAL A 84 -11.63 -7.93 -7.40
CA VAL A 84 -11.43 -8.70 -8.64
C VAL A 84 -10.06 -9.37 -8.61
N PRO A 85 -9.98 -10.58 -8.05
CA PRO A 85 -8.68 -11.24 -7.81
C PRO A 85 -7.84 -11.47 -9.07
N SER A 86 -8.46 -11.66 -10.23
CA SER A 86 -7.70 -11.93 -11.45
C SER A 86 -6.79 -10.78 -11.86
N GLU A 87 -7.24 -9.52 -11.66
CA GLU A 87 -6.42 -8.36 -11.97
C GLU A 87 -5.23 -8.26 -11.02
N SER A 88 -5.48 -8.52 -9.75
CA SER A 88 -4.47 -8.42 -8.70
C SER A 88 -3.42 -9.51 -8.82
N ALA A 89 -3.85 -10.72 -9.18
CA ALA A 89 -2.93 -11.86 -9.33
C ALA A 89 -1.89 -11.60 -10.40
N GLU A 90 -2.29 -10.94 -11.49
CA GLU A 90 -1.36 -10.58 -12.53
C GLU A 90 -0.27 -9.64 -12.02
N LEU A 91 -0.67 -8.59 -11.29
CA LEU A 91 0.30 -7.64 -10.73
C LEU A 91 1.21 -8.29 -9.70
N GLU A 92 0.67 -9.17 -8.87
CA GLU A 92 1.46 -9.90 -7.88
C GLU A 92 2.55 -10.73 -8.58
N ARG A 93 2.22 -11.33 -9.71
CA ARG A 93 3.16 -12.14 -10.48
C ARG A 93 4.22 -11.30 -11.19
N LEU A 94 3.83 -10.10 -11.68
CA LEU A 94 4.70 -9.26 -12.47
C LEU A 94 5.62 -8.36 -11.65
N ARG A 95 5.28 -8.12 -10.40
CA ARG A 95 6.04 -7.20 -9.54
C ARG A 95 6.41 -7.90 -8.24
N ALA A 96 7.70 -7.97 -7.96
CA ALA A 96 8.19 -8.49 -6.68
C ALA A 96 7.68 -7.63 -5.52
N ARG A 97 7.65 -8.18 -4.33
CA ARG A 97 7.26 -7.47 -3.10
C ARG A 97 5.84 -6.92 -3.17
N THR A 98 4.97 -7.65 -3.84
CA THR A 98 3.57 -7.29 -4.01
C THR A 98 2.70 -8.41 -3.46
N HIS A 99 1.75 -8.06 -2.62
CA HIS A 99 0.88 -9.04 -1.99
C HIS A 99 -0.57 -8.67 -2.21
N LEU A 100 -1.37 -9.66 -2.59
CA LEU A 100 -2.79 -9.47 -2.83
C LEU A 100 -3.60 -9.79 -1.59
N ILE A 101 -4.54 -8.90 -1.24
CA ILE A 101 -5.56 -9.19 -0.24
C ILE A 101 -6.91 -8.91 -0.89
N GLU A 102 -7.77 -9.94 -0.90
CA GLU A 102 -9.09 -9.81 -1.51
C GLU A 102 -10.06 -9.07 -0.60
N LYS A 103 -10.97 -8.31 -1.20
CA LYS A 103 -12.07 -7.68 -0.47
C LYS A 103 -13.21 -8.68 -0.30
N PRO A 104 -13.95 -8.69 0.82
CA PRO A 104 -13.67 -7.90 2.02
C PRO A 104 -12.45 -8.44 2.76
N TYR A 105 -11.70 -7.56 3.43
CA TYR A 105 -10.47 -7.95 4.06
C TYR A 105 -10.48 -7.65 5.56
N SER A 106 -9.60 -8.35 6.28
CA SER A 106 -9.37 -8.13 7.70
C SER A 106 -8.29 -7.08 7.88
N LEU A 107 -8.56 -6.04 8.68
CA LEU A 107 -7.55 -5.05 9.01
C LEU A 107 -6.36 -5.67 9.74
N VAL A 108 -6.63 -6.65 10.60
CA VAL A 108 -5.58 -7.36 11.31
C VAL A 108 -4.66 -8.07 10.34
N LEU A 109 -5.24 -8.81 9.39
CA LEU A 109 -4.46 -9.51 8.36
C LEU A 109 -3.63 -8.53 7.53
N LEU A 110 -4.22 -7.40 7.15
CA LEU A 110 -3.53 -6.40 6.35
C LEU A 110 -2.30 -5.86 7.09
N VAL A 111 -2.46 -5.50 8.36
CA VAL A 111 -1.34 -4.98 9.14
C VAL A 111 -0.28 -6.04 9.38
N GLU A 112 -0.68 -7.28 9.67
CA GLU A 112 0.28 -8.37 9.84
C GLU A 112 1.09 -8.60 8.56
N THR A 113 0.41 -8.61 7.41
CA THR A 113 1.08 -8.77 6.12
C THR A 113 2.05 -7.62 5.86
N LEU A 114 1.62 -6.41 6.13
CA LEU A 114 2.45 -5.22 5.94
C LEU A 114 3.70 -5.28 6.81
N GLU A 115 3.54 -5.65 8.06
CA GLU A 115 4.68 -5.75 8.98
C GLU A 115 5.65 -6.85 8.57
N GLU A 116 5.14 -7.98 8.09
CA GLU A 116 6.00 -9.04 7.55
C GLU A 116 6.80 -8.56 6.35
N MET A 117 6.15 -7.86 5.42
CA MET A 117 6.83 -7.35 4.23
C MET A 117 7.91 -6.34 4.59
N LEU A 118 7.64 -5.48 5.56
CA LEU A 118 8.62 -4.50 6.02
C LEU A 118 9.77 -5.17 6.78
N SER A 119 9.50 -6.21 7.52
CA SER A 119 10.52 -6.98 8.22
C SER A 119 11.45 -7.68 7.24
N GLU A 120 10.91 -8.25 6.15
CA GLU A 120 11.70 -8.86 5.10
C GLU A 120 12.61 -7.83 4.44
N THR A 121 12.11 -6.60 4.22
CA THR A 121 12.91 -5.51 3.68
C THR A 121 14.10 -5.21 4.57
N SER A 122 13.86 -5.14 5.89
CA SER A 122 14.93 -4.88 6.86
C SER A 122 15.97 -6.01 6.85
N GLN A 123 15.51 -7.25 6.80
CA GLN A 123 16.40 -8.41 6.76
C GLN A 123 17.26 -8.40 5.49
N ASN A 124 16.70 -8.02 4.37
CA ASN A 124 17.40 -7.99 3.10
C ASN A 124 18.47 -6.89 3.04
N LEU A 125 18.36 -5.89 3.90
CA LEU A 125 19.35 -4.81 3.97
C LEU A 125 20.57 -5.17 4.79
N HIS A 126 20.53 -6.26 5.53
CA HIS A 126 21.66 -6.70 6.33
C HIS A 126 22.57 -7.62 5.49
N PRO A 127 23.87 -7.40 5.57
CA PRO A 127 24.82 -8.25 4.87
C PRO A 127 24.83 -9.66 5.39
#